data_9e1f4563824e0c05d94dc650c9717354
#
_entry.id   9e1f4563824e0c05d94dc650c9717354
#
_cell.length_a   1.000
_cell.length_b   1.000
_cell.length_c   1.000
_cell.angle_alpha   90.00
_cell.angle_beta   90.00
_cell.angle_gamma   90.00
#
_symmetry.space_group_name_H-M   'P 1'
#
loop_
_entity.id
_entity.type
_entity.pdbx_description
1 polymer ?
#
loop_
_entity_poly.entity_id
_entity_poly.type
_entity_poly.pdbx_seq_one_letter_code
_entity_poly.pdbx_strand_id
1 'polypeptide(L)'
;MKEKLIDVSTWNGNIDWDKVYKSGVRYAMIRSSFGIENPNQVDNKFVRNITNAQRAGVKCGIYHYSYAKSAAEAKKEAEFCLKTIKGYKIDLPVAFDIEDSSQTHLGKDTLTSIVIAFCDRIKSAGYRPMLYCNPNWLCNYLHKDKLINKYDIWLANWGVSAPSYNCAIWQYSESGSVPGVSGSVDMNWIFKDYTSTKPATTKPVTKPSNVKKTDYSVKVTAQAGLNVRKGAGTNYSIITALKCGTVVTVSKVSGNWGYVGKYGGWICLDYTAKVSTTSTVKSDKVYYTVKSGDTLSYIAYRYSTTVDKLVSLNNIKNRDLIYVGQKIRVK
;
A
#
# COMPACT_ATOMS: atom_id res chain seq x y z
N MET A 1 -18.69 -12.02 -4.44
CA MET A 1 -19.52 -11.17 -5.32
C MET A 1 -18.84 -11.09 -6.67
N LYS A 2 -19.58 -11.09 -7.77
CA LYS A 2 -19.08 -10.85 -9.14
C LYS A 2 -20.14 -10.04 -9.87
N GLU A 3 -19.90 -8.74 -9.97
CA GLU A 3 -20.87 -7.79 -10.53
C GLU A 3 -20.26 -7.02 -11.70
N LYS A 4 -21.11 -6.56 -12.63
CA LYS A 4 -20.66 -5.75 -13.78
C LYS A 4 -20.32 -4.33 -13.34
N LEU A 5 -19.20 -3.84 -13.81
CA LEU A 5 -18.71 -2.48 -13.64
C LEU A 5 -18.20 -1.98 -15.01
N ILE A 6 -18.42 -0.71 -15.31
CA ILE A 6 -17.79 -0.03 -16.44
C ILE A 6 -16.84 1.05 -15.94
N ASP A 7 -15.83 1.37 -16.70
CA ASP A 7 -15.07 2.59 -16.43
C ASP A 7 -15.16 3.56 -17.61
N VAL A 8 -15.23 4.84 -17.29
CA VAL A 8 -15.58 5.87 -18.24
C VAL A 8 -14.83 7.18 -18.02
N SER A 9 -14.64 7.90 -19.10
CA SER A 9 -14.03 9.23 -19.13
C SER A 9 -14.70 10.13 -20.17
N THR A 10 -14.06 11.24 -20.48
CA THR A 10 -14.45 12.11 -21.58
C THR A 10 -14.58 11.39 -22.93
N TRP A 11 -13.82 10.33 -23.14
CA TRP A 11 -13.77 9.58 -24.40
C TRP A 11 -15.07 8.83 -24.73
N ASN A 12 -15.88 8.51 -23.71
CA ASN A 12 -17.18 7.83 -23.88
C ASN A 12 -18.33 8.82 -24.18
N GLY A 13 -18.03 10.11 -24.37
CA GLY A 13 -18.99 11.12 -24.78
C GLY A 13 -20.12 11.37 -23.76
N ASN A 14 -21.34 11.49 -24.25
CA ASN A 14 -22.52 11.70 -23.40
C ASN A 14 -23.22 10.38 -23.15
N ILE A 15 -23.15 9.94 -21.91
CA ILE A 15 -23.72 8.66 -21.46
C ILE A 15 -25.17 8.86 -20.98
N ASP A 16 -26.06 7.95 -21.41
CA ASP A 16 -27.43 7.80 -20.88
C ASP A 16 -27.38 6.79 -19.71
N TRP A 17 -27.17 7.32 -18.51
CA TRP A 17 -27.01 6.52 -17.31
C TRP A 17 -28.25 5.74 -16.88
N ASP A 18 -29.44 6.16 -17.29
CA ASP A 18 -30.69 5.42 -17.05
C ASP A 18 -30.71 4.12 -17.86
N LYS A 19 -30.27 4.17 -19.13
CA LYS A 19 -30.09 2.97 -19.95
C LYS A 19 -28.97 2.07 -19.44
N VAL A 20 -27.85 2.65 -19.01
CA VAL A 20 -26.74 1.90 -18.39
C VAL A 20 -27.24 1.13 -17.17
N TYR A 21 -27.97 1.78 -16.27
CA TYR A 21 -28.53 1.11 -15.09
C TYR A 21 -29.52 0.01 -15.46
N LYS A 22 -30.43 0.27 -16.42
CA LYS A 22 -31.40 -0.73 -16.91
C LYS A 22 -30.74 -1.95 -17.57
N SER A 23 -29.54 -1.81 -18.13
CA SER A 23 -28.76 -2.92 -18.71
C SER A 23 -28.14 -3.87 -17.67
N GLY A 24 -28.30 -3.57 -16.38
CA GLY A 24 -27.75 -4.39 -15.29
C GLY A 24 -26.41 -3.93 -14.73
N VAL A 25 -25.83 -2.85 -15.24
CA VAL A 25 -24.61 -2.23 -14.66
C VAL A 25 -25.01 -1.48 -13.39
N ARG A 26 -24.29 -1.75 -12.29
CA ARG A 26 -24.57 -1.17 -10.96
C ARG A 26 -23.40 -0.35 -10.43
N TYR A 27 -22.25 -0.45 -11.05
CA TYR A 27 -20.99 0.14 -10.60
C TYR A 27 -20.28 0.83 -11.75
N ALA A 28 -19.63 1.96 -11.48
CA ALA A 28 -18.78 2.65 -12.44
C ALA A 28 -17.53 3.24 -11.78
N MET A 29 -16.39 3.16 -12.45
CA MET A 29 -15.20 3.97 -12.17
C MET A 29 -15.19 5.15 -13.13
N ILE A 30 -15.12 6.39 -12.62
CA ILE A 30 -15.26 7.60 -13.42
C ILE A 30 -13.96 8.41 -13.31
N ARG A 31 -13.35 8.75 -14.46
CA ARG A 31 -12.17 9.63 -14.43
C ARG A 31 -12.54 10.99 -13.88
N SER A 32 -11.88 11.40 -12.80
CA SER A 32 -12.05 12.74 -12.25
C SER A 32 -11.13 13.75 -12.93
N SER A 33 -9.88 13.35 -13.13
CA SER A 33 -8.81 14.27 -13.52
C SER A 33 -7.57 13.49 -13.97
N PHE A 34 -6.57 14.21 -14.44
CA PHE A 34 -5.26 13.69 -14.84
C PHE A 34 -4.17 14.72 -14.55
N GLY A 35 -2.95 14.28 -14.25
CA GLY A 35 -1.82 15.16 -13.96
C GLY A 35 -2.00 16.05 -12.72
N ILE A 36 -1.17 17.07 -12.63
CA ILE A 36 -1.17 18.03 -11.53
C ILE A 36 -2.09 19.22 -11.80
N GLU A 37 -2.47 19.94 -10.74
CA GLU A 37 -3.47 21.02 -10.72
C GLU A 37 -3.34 22.03 -11.88
N ASN A 38 -4.05 21.71 -12.96
CA ASN A 38 -4.34 22.61 -14.07
C ASN A 38 -5.85 22.51 -14.33
N PRO A 39 -6.61 23.60 -14.43
CA PRO A 39 -8.05 23.57 -14.68
C PRO A 39 -8.47 22.71 -15.88
N ASN A 40 -7.64 22.65 -16.92
CA ASN A 40 -7.88 21.84 -18.12
C ASN A 40 -7.64 20.34 -17.91
N GLN A 41 -7.13 19.91 -16.76
CA GLN A 41 -6.87 18.51 -16.39
C GLN A 41 -7.97 17.89 -15.55
N VAL A 42 -9.05 18.59 -15.24
CA VAL A 42 -10.31 17.96 -14.83
C VAL A 42 -10.92 17.30 -16.06
N ASP A 43 -11.37 16.03 -15.92
CA ASP A 43 -12.10 15.37 -17.01
C ASP A 43 -13.37 16.15 -17.30
N ASN A 44 -13.55 16.61 -18.55
CA ASN A 44 -14.63 17.52 -18.92
C ASN A 44 -16.03 16.88 -18.87
N LYS A 45 -16.13 15.57 -18.73
CA LYS A 45 -17.37 14.82 -18.51
C LYS A 45 -17.55 14.37 -17.05
N PHE A 46 -16.57 14.62 -16.18
CA PHE A 46 -16.61 14.15 -14.80
C PHE A 46 -17.89 14.54 -14.08
N VAL A 47 -18.18 15.84 -14.02
CA VAL A 47 -19.37 16.38 -13.32
C VAL A 47 -20.65 15.77 -13.87
N ARG A 48 -20.77 15.71 -15.20
CA ARG A 48 -21.92 15.11 -15.87
C ARG A 48 -22.04 13.61 -15.53
N ASN A 49 -20.95 12.88 -15.64
CA ASN A 49 -20.97 11.44 -15.41
C ASN A 49 -21.29 11.09 -13.96
N ILE A 50 -20.58 11.69 -12.99
CA ILE A 50 -20.81 11.38 -11.56
C ILE A 50 -22.22 11.74 -11.12
N THR A 51 -22.74 12.91 -11.53
CA THR A 51 -24.09 13.36 -11.17
C THR A 51 -25.17 12.46 -11.74
N ASN A 52 -25.09 12.14 -13.04
CA ASN A 52 -26.12 11.34 -13.70
C ASN A 52 -26.05 9.86 -13.33
N ALA A 53 -24.82 9.31 -13.13
CA ALA A 53 -24.66 7.95 -12.65
C ALA A 53 -25.29 7.75 -11.26
N GLN A 54 -25.01 8.65 -10.33
CA GLN A 54 -25.58 8.62 -8.98
C GLN A 54 -27.10 8.80 -9.00
N ARG A 55 -27.62 9.73 -9.82
CA ARG A 55 -29.06 9.91 -10.00
C ARG A 55 -29.74 8.63 -10.51
N ALA A 56 -29.10 7.93 -11.45
CA ALA A 56 -29.62 6.65 -11.98
C ALA A 56 -29.48 5.48 -11.00
N GLY A 57 -28.80 5.65 -9.86
CA GLY A 57 -28.58 4.59 -8.86
C GLY A 57 -27.30 3.78 -9.06
N VAL A 58 -26.41 4.18 -9.98
CA VAL A 58 -25.10 3.57 -10.18
C VAL A 58 -24.16 4.03 -9.07
N LYS A 59 -23.48 3.09 -8.42
CA LYS A 59 -22.49 3.35 -7.37
C LYS A 59 -21.14 3.68 -8.01
N CYS A 60 -20.54 4.80 -7.58
CA CYS A 60 -19.41 5.38 -8.26
C CYS A 60 -18.11 5.30 -7.47
N GLY A 61 -17.05 4.91 -8.15
CA GLY A 61 -15.68 5.13 -7.78
C GLY A 61 -15.01 6.12 -8.72
N ILE A 62 -13.78 6.45 -8.41
CA ILE A 62 -13.03 7.48 -9.12
C ILE A 62 -11.70 6.91 -9.59
N TYR A 63 -11.20 7.39 -10.74
CA TYR A 63 -9.80 7.23 -11.06
C TYR A 63 -9.16 8.55 -11.51
N HIS A 64 -7.87 8.64 -11.25
CA HIS A 64 -6.99 9.75 -11.63
C HIS A 64 -5.84 9.19 -12.47
N TYR A 65 -5.70 9.69 -13.69
CA TYR A 65 -4.62 9.29 -14.60
C TYR A 65 -3.35 10.07 -14.29
N SER A 66 -2.25 9.38 -14.01
CA SER A 66 -1.04 9.99 -13.51
C SER A 66 0.01 10.27 -14.57
N TYR A 67 0.64 11.45 -14.46
CA TYR A 67 1.88 11.82 -15.14
C TYR A 67 3.02 12.08 -14.15
N ALA A 68 2.85 11.80 -12.86
CA ALA A 68 3.81 12.13 -11.83
C ALA A 68 5.16 11.42 -12.06
N LYS A 69 6.25 12.19 -11.96
CA LYS A 69 7.63 11.70 -12.09
C LYS A 69 8.35 11.61 -10.74
N SER A 70 7.68 11.98 -9.67
CA SER A 70 8.17 11.91 -8.30
C SER A 70 7.04 11.71 -7.29
N ALA A 71 7.38 11.23 -6.10
CA ALA A 71 6.44 11.13 -4.99
C ALA A 71 5.84 12.49 -4.58
N ALA A 72 6.58 13.58 -4.78
CA ALA A 72 6.09 14.93 -4.49
C ALA A 72 5.02 15.36 -5.51
N GLU A 73 5.19 15.04 -6.79
CA GLU A 73 4.20 15.28 -7.83
C GLU A 73 2.96 14.42 -7.63
N ALA A 74 3.12 13.12 -7.32
CA ALA A 74 2.02 12.23 -7.02
C ALA A 74 1.15 12.72 -5.84
N LYS A 75 1.75 13.37 -4.84
CA LYS A 75 0.99 14.03 -3.77
C LYS A 75 0.19 15.22 -4.28
N LYS A 76 0.73 16.03 -5.21
CA LYS A 76 -0.01 17.13 -5.85
C LYS A 76 -1.17 16.60 -6.69
N GLU A 77 -0.94 15.51 -7.44
CA GLU A 77 -2.00 14.82 -8.18
C GLU A 77 -3.11 14.32 -7.24
N ALA A 78 -2.75 13.75 -6.09
CA ALA A 78 -3.73 13.33 -5.09
C ALA A 78 -4.53 14.51 -4.51
N GLU A 79 -3.88 15.65 -4.21
CA GLU A 79 -4.59 16.86 -3.76
C GLU A 79 -5.54 17.38 -4.84
N PHE A 80 -5.10 17.38 -6.10
CA PHE A 80 -5.94 17.80 -7.22
C PHE A 80 -7.14 16.87 -7.41
N CYS A 81 -6.95 15.55 -7.36
CA CYS A 81 -8.02 14.57 -7.36
C CYS A 81 -9.01 14.82 -6.22
N LEU A 82 -8.52 14.99 -4.98
CA LEU A 82 -9.34 15.25 -3.79
C LEU A 82 -10.14 16.55 -3.90
N LYS A 83 -9.55 17.61 -4.45
CA LYS A 83 -10.23 18.87 -4.72
C LYS A 83 -11.35 18.68 -5.74
N THR A 84 -11.10 17.92 -6.81
CA THR A 84 -12.06 17.65 -7.88
C THR A 84 -13.26 16.85 -7.39
N ILE A 85 -13.05 15.84 -6.54
CA ILE A 85 -14.13 14.96 -6.07
C ILE A 85 -14.85 15.48 -4.81
N LYS A 86 -14.43 16.64 -4.29
CA LYS A 86 -15.01 17.22 -3.08
C LYS A 86 -16.50 17.48 -3.26
N GLY A 87 -17.31 16.99 -2.32
CA GLY A 87 -18.77 17.18 -2.31
C GLY A 87 -19.54 16.09 -3.04
N TYR A 88 -18.90 15.19 -3.77
CA TYR A 88 -19.54 14.03 -4.36
C TYR A 88 -19.49 12.82 -3.40
N LYS A 89 -20.52 11.99 -3.45
CA LYS A 89 -20.55 10.72 -2.75
C LYS A 89 -19.71 9.69 -3.51
N ILE A 90 -18.65 9.18 -2.91
CA ILE A 90 -17.81 8.15 -3.52
C ILE A 90 -18.06 6.82 -2.80
N ASP A 91 -18.70 5.88 -3.50
CA ASP A 91 -19.12 4.58 -2.95
C ASP A 91 -18.00 3.53 -3.06
N LEU A 92 -17.15 3.63 -4.11
CA LEU A 92 -16.07 2.71 -4.44
C LEU A 92 -14.72 3.39 -4.18
N PRO A 93 -13.58 2.71 -4.39
CA PRO A 93 -12.27 3.31 -4.23
C PRO A 93 -11.97 4.51 -5.13
N VAL A 94 -10.96 5.28 -4.75
CA VAL A 94 -10.26 6.25 -5.58
C VAL A 94 -9.00 5.58 -6.10
N ALA A 95 -8.95 5.30 -7.40
CA ALA A 95 -7.87 4.58 -8.04
C ALA A 95 -6.81 5.53 -8.60
N PHE A 96 -5.57 5.12 -8.42
CA PHE A 96 -4.40 5.71 -9.06
C PHE A 96 -4.08 4.91 -10.31
N ASP A 97 -4.19 5.56 -11.45
CA ASP A 97 -3.95 4.97 -12.75
C ASP A 97 -2.53 5.33 -13.20
N ILE A 98 -1.63 4.33 -13.17
CA ILE A 98 -0.22 4.48 -13.51
C ILE A 98 0.13 3.54 -14.67
N GLU A 99 0.16 4.11 -15.87
CA GLU A 99 0.49 3.36 -17.11
C GLU A 99 1.10 4.23 -18.20
N ASP A 100 1.33 5.52 -17.93
CA ASP A 100 1.84 6.44 -18.93
C ASP A 100 3.27 6.10 -19.35
N SER A 101 3.50 6.01 -20.66
CA SER A 101 4.81 5.63 -21.22
C SER A 101 5.92 6.60 -20.84
N SER A 102 5.59 7.88 -20.58
CA SER A 102 6.57 8.88 -20.11
C SER A 102 7.16 8.58 -18.73
N GLN A 103 6.60 7.61 -18.00
CA GLN A 103 7.06 7.22 -16.66
C GLN A 103 7.97 5.99 -16.69
N THR A 104 8.01 5.21 -17.77
CA THR A 104 8.68 3.89 -17.82
C THR A 104 10.18 3.92 -17.54
N HIS A 105 10.84 5.07 -17.72
CA HIS A 105 12.28 5.26 -17.49
C HIS A 105 12.64 5.56 -16.02
N LEU A 106 11.64 5.75 -15.12
CA LEU A 106 11.89 6.23 -13.75
C LEU A 106 12.40 5.14 -12.77
N GLY A 107 12.41 3.89 -13.15
CA GLY A 107 12.84 2.79 -12.30
C GLY A 107 11.80 2.40 -11.21
N LYS A 108 11.88 1.14 -10.76
CA LYS A 108 10.88 0.51 -9.87
C LYS A 108 10.71 1.22 -8.52
N ASP A 109 11.80 1.66 -7.90
CA ASP A 109 11.73 2.31 -6.59
C ASP A 109 10.99 3.65 -6.69
N THR A 110 11.29 4.45 -7.71
CA THR A 110 10.63 5.73 -7.95
C THR A 110 9.15 5.52 -8.25
N LEU A 111 8.81 4.65 -9.21
CA LEU A 111 7.43 4.36 -9.58
C LEU A 111 6.61 3.82 -8.41
N THR A 112 7.20 2.92 -7.61
CA THR A 112 6.54 2.40 -6.41
C THR A 112 6.32 3.50 -5.36
N SER A 113 7.27 4.44 -5.20
CA SER A 113 7.13 5.56 -4.29
C SER A 113 6.05 6.56 -4.74
N ILE A 114 5.88 6.74 -6.04
CA ILE A 114 4.80 7.53 -6.67
C ILE A 114 3.44 6.93 -6.31
N VAL A 115 3.23 5.62 -6.54
CA VAL A 115 1.98 4.92 -6.17
C VAL A 115 1.68 5.08 -4.69
N ILE A 116 2.69 4.83 -3.82
CA ILE A 116 2.53 4.93 -2.38
C ILE A 116 2.15 6.35 -1.96
N ALA A 117 2.78 7.37 -2.55
CA ALA A 117 2.55 8.76 -2.19
C ALA A 117 1.12 9.21 -2.51
N PHE A 118 0.59 8.86 -3.68
CA PHE A 118 -0.80 9.13 -4.05
C PHE A 118 -1.77 8.36 -3.15
N CYS A 119 -1.64 7.05 -3.10
CA CYS A 119 -2.57 6.18 -2.39
C CYS A 119 -2.63 6.47 -0.88
N ASP A 120 -1.49 6.74 -0.24
CA ASP A 120 -1.46 7.10 1.18
C ASP A 120 -2.10 8.47 1.42
N ARG A 121 -1.99 9.41 0.47
CA ARG A 121 -2.67 10.71 0.56
C ARG A 121 -4.18 10.56 0.42
N ILE A 122 -4.66 9.76 -0.51
CA ILE A 122 -6.08 9.42 -0.67
C ILE A 122 -6.62 8.76 0.60
N LYS A 123 -5.88 7.78 1.15
CA LYS A 123 -6.23 7.10 2.40
C LYS A 123 -6.31 8.07 3.58
N SER A 124 -5.38 9.01 3.68
CA SER A 124 -5.37 10.01 4.76
C SER A 124 -6.53 10.99 4.68
N ALA A 125 -7.13 11.17 3.51
CA ALA A 125 -8.34 11.97 3.30
C ALA A 125 -9.64 11.18 3.59
N GLY A 126 -9.54 9.90 3.99
CA GLY A 126 -10.70 9.07 4.35
C GLY A 126 -11.28 8.26 3.20
N TYR A 127 -10.70 8.30 2.02
CA TYR A 127 -11.10 7.47 0.89
C TYR A 127 -10.34 6.14 0.88
N ARG A 128 -10.85 5.15 0.16
CA ARG A 128 -10.18 3.88 -0.08
C ARG A 128 -9.27 4.01 -1.30
N PRO A 129 -7.96 3.90 -1.16
CA PRO A 129 -7.07 3.91 -2.32
C PRO A 129 -7.11 2.58 -3.05
N MET A 130 -6.87 2.64 -4.36
CA MET A 130 -6.74 1.50 -5.24
C MET A 130 -5.64 1.77 -6.26
N LEU A 131 -4.93 0.75 -6.71
CA LEU A 131 -3.97 0.83 -7.80
C LEU A 131 -4.57 0.22 -9.05
N TYR A 132 -4.67 1.01 -10.14
CA TYR A 132 -4.94 0.50 -11.48
C TYR A 132 -3.62 0.35 -12.24
N CYS A 133 -3.42 -0.81 -12.83
CA CYS A 133 -2.34 -1.10 -13.77
C CYS A 133 -2.59 -2.41 -14.52
N ASN A 134 -1.80 -2.67 -15.55
CA ASN A 134 -1.77 -3.97 -16.21
C ASN A 134 -0.71 -4.91 -15.60
N PRO A 135 -0.68 -6.22 -15.95
CA PRO A 135 0.28 -7.19 -15.42
C PRO A 135 1.75 -6.82 -15.67
N ASN A 136 2.05 -6.20 -16.82
CA ASN A 136 3.39 -5.77 -17.15
C ASN A 136 3.88 -4.67 -16.19
N TRP A 137 3.07 -3.65 -15.95
CA TRP A 137 3.39 -2.61 -14.97
C TRP A 137 3.55 -3.17 -13.57
N LEU A 138 2.61 -4.02 -13.15
CA LEU A 138 2.63 -4.60 -11.80
C LEU A 138 3.91 -5.42 -11.54
N CYS A 139 4.43 -6.15 -12.53
CA CYS A 139 5.57 -7.05 -12.36
C CYS A 139 6.90 -6.41 -12.71
N ASN A 140 6.95 -5.63 -13.79
CA ASN A 140 8.20 -5.15 -14.37
C ASN A 140 8.55 -3.72 -13.96
N TYR A 141 7.56 -2.88 -13.66
CA TYR A 141 7.75 -1.47 -13.32
C TYR A 141 7.50 -1.14 -11.85
N LEU A 142 6.83 -2.02 -11.09
CA LEU A 142 6.49 -1.78 -9.70
C LEU A 142 7.04 -2.88 -8.78
N HIS A 143 7.31 -2.54 -7.54
CA HIS A 143 7.54 -3.53 -6.49
C HIS A 143 6.19 -4.10 -6.02
N LYS A 144 5.69 -5.05 -6.76
CA LYS A 144 4.40 -5.71 -6.55
C LYS A 144 4.15 -6.05 -5.08
N ASP A 145 5.10 -6.71 -4.43
CA ASP A 145 4.95 -7.20 -3.06
C ASP A 145 4.77 -6.08 -2.01
N LYS A 146 5.25 -4.87 -2.32
CA LYS A 146 5.03 -3.68 -1.49
C LYS A 146 3.63 -3.10 -1.64
N LEU A 147 2.91 -3.42 -2.72
CA LEU A 147 1.65 -2.79 -3.11
C LEU A 147 0.43 -3.68 -2.91
N ILE A 148 0.48 -4.97 -3.32
CA ILE A 148 -0.68 -5.88 -3.34
C ILE A 148 -1.23 -6.19 -1.94
N ASN A 149 -0.41 -6.06 -0.89
CA ASN A 149 -0.84 -6.24 0.49
C ASN A 149 -1.28 -4.93 1.17
N LYS A 150 -1.10 -3.81 0.47
CA LYS A 150 -1.34 -2.48 1.02
C LYS A 150 -2.57 -1.81 0.42
N TYR A 151 -2.81 -2.03 -0.87
CA TYR A 151 -3.91 -1.46 -1.64
C TYR A 151 -4.66 -2.53 -2.41
N ASP A 152 -5.95 -2.29 -2.63
CA ASP A 152 -6.72 -3.09 -3.57
C ASP A 152 -6.20 -2.84 -5.00
N ILE A 153 -6.22 -3.87 -5.82
CA ILE A 153 -5.76 -3.81 -7.21
C ILE A 153 -6.96 -3.80 -8.15
N TRP A 154 -6.94 -2.89 -9.12
CA TRP A 154 -7.75 -2.93 -10.31
C TRP A 154 -6.84 -3.29 -11.48
N LEU A 155 -7.00 -4.51 -11.98
CA LEU A 155 -6.10 -5.09 -12.96
C LEU A 155 -6.70 -5.04 -14.37
N ALA A 156 -6.03 -4.36 -15.30
CA ALA A 156 -6.35 -4.45 -16.73
C ALA A 156 -5.62 -5.66 -17.33
N ASN A 157 -6.39 -6.69 -17.69
CA ASN A 157 -5.83 -7.93 -18.24
C ASN A 157 -6.82 -8.55 -19.23
N TRP A 158 -6.65 -8.19 -20.49
CA TRP A 158 -7.57 -8.51 -21.57
C TRP A 158 -7.20 -9.80 -22.28
N GLY A 159 -8.15 -10.40 -22.99
CA GLY A 159 -7.93 -11.60 -23.81
C GLY A 159 -7.65 -12.87 -23.02
N VAL A 160 -7.93 -12.90 -21.72
CA VAL A 160 -7.73 -14.05 -20.84
C VAL A 160 -9.06 -14.45 -20.17
N SER A 161 -9.16 -15.73 -19.76
CA SER A 161 -10.36 -16.25 -19.10
C SER A 161 -10.46 -15.89 -17.61
N ALA A 162 -9.35 -15.50 -17.00
CA ALA A 162 -9.26 -15.05 -15.61
C ALA A 162 -8.10 -14.08 -15.46
N PRO A 163 -8.14 -13.17 -14.44
CA PRO A 163 -7.05 -12.24 -14.20
C PRO A 163 -5.78 -12.97 -13.75
N SER A 164 -4.62 -12.53 -14.22
CA SER A 164 -3.31 -13.13 -13.90
C SER A 164 -2.91 -12.98 -12.43
N TYR A 165 -3.52 -12.06 -11.70
CA TYR A 165 -3.26 -11.79 -10.28
C TYR A 165 -4.58 -11.59 -9.54
N ASN A 166 -4.57 -11.87 -8.23
CA ASN A 166 -5.69 -11.56 -7.37
C ASN A 166 -5.94 -10.04 -7.38
N CYS A 167 -7.17 -9.65 -7.69
CA CYS A 167 -7.57 -8.25 -7.82
C CYS A 167 -8.99 -8.03 -7.28
N ALA A 168 -9.29 -6.83 -6.88
CA ALA A 168 -10.61 -6.44 -6.42
C ALA A 168 -11.53 -6.05 -7.59
N ILE A 169 -10.95 -5.49 -8.66
CA ILE A 169 -11.60 -5.19 -9.92
C ILE A 169 -10.71 -5.74 -11.06
N TRP A 170 -11.34 -6.36 -12.03
CA TRP A 170 -10.69 -6.85 -13.25
C TRP A 170 -11.31 -6.20 -14.47
N GLN A 171 -10.54 -5.34 -15.16
CA GLN A 171 -10.89 -4.85 -16.47
C GLN A 171 -10.53 -5.93 -17.50
N TYR A 172 -11.54 -6.56 -18.05
CA TYR A 172 -11.37 -7.72 -18.92
C TYR A 172 -11.50 -7.40 -20.41
N SER A 173 -11.98 -6.20 -20.75
CA SER A 173 -12.13 -5.76 -22.14
C SER A 173 -12.15 -4.23 -22.21
N GLU A 174 -11.56 -3.68 -23.26
CA GLU A 174 -11.58 -2.27 -23.66
C GLU A 174 -12.59 -1.98 -24.79
N SER A 175 -13.31 -3.01 -25.25
CA SER A 175 -14.17 -2.95 -26.44
C SER A 175 -15.57 -3.47 -26.19
N GLY A 176 -16.07 -3.29 -24.97
CA GLY A 176 -17.43 -3.71 -24.63
C GLY A 176 -18.51 -2.79 -25.20
N SER A 177 -19.75 -3.28 -25.17
CA SER A 177 -20.93 -2.50 -25.53
C SER A 177 -21.96 -2.53 -24.42
N VAL A 178 -22.45 -1.34 -24.03
CA VAL A 178 -23.44 -1.17 -22.98
C VAL A 178 -24.53 -0.21 -23.47
N PRO A 179 -25.81 -0.56 -23.38
CA PRO A 179 -26.90 0.35 -23.70
C PRO A 179 -26.76 1.68 -22.95
N GLY A 180 -26.76 2.80 -23.67
CA GLY A 180 -26.57 4.13 -23.09
C GLY A 180 -25.16 4.72 -23.26
N VAL A 181 -24.19 3.91 -23.70
CA VAL A 181 -22.86 4.39 -24.11
C VAL A 181 -22.76 4.28 -25.63
N SER A 182 -22.28 5.33 -26.27
CA SER A 182 -21.99 5.32 -27.71
C SER A 182 -20.57 4.83 -27.95
N GLY A 183 -20.42 3.80 -28.81
CA GLY A 183 -19.12 3.20 -29.09
C GLY A 183 -18.70 2.20 -28.01
N SER A 184 -17.39 1.92 -27.97
CA SER A 184 -16.81 0.97 -27.02
C SER A 184 -16.72 1.56 -25.61
N VAL A 185 -16.80 0.70 -24.62
CA VAL A 185 -16.64 1.03 -23.21
C VAL A 185 -15.86 -0.08 -22.50
N ASP A 186 -15.04 0.31 -21.53
CA ASP A 186 -14.26 -0.62 -20.74
C ASP A 186 -15.15 -1.42 -19.78
N MET A 187 -14.98 -2.73 -19.84
CA MET A 187 -15.80 -3.69 -19.10
C MET A 187 -15.02 -4.33 -17.98
N ASN A 188 -15.62 -4.35 -16.82
CA ASN A 188 -14.99 -4.87 -15.62
C ASN A 188 -15.87 -5.83 -14.85
N TRP A 189 -15.21 -6.70 -14.06
CA TRP A 189 -15.82 -7.43 -12.96
C TRP A 189 -15.32 -6.86 -11.63
N ILE A 190 -16.26 -6.51 -10.75
CA ILE A 190 -15.94 -6.20 -9.36
C ILE A 190 -16.18 -7.43 -8.50
N PHE A 191 -15.16 -7.84 -7.73
CA PHE A 191 -15.18 -9.03 -6.88
C PHE A 191 -15.34 -8.70 -5.39
N LYS A 192 -14.98 -7.48 -4.99
CA LYS A 192 -15.05 -7.02 -3.61
C LYS A 192 -16.25 -6.12 -3.39
N ASP A 193 -17.01 -6.38 -2.32
CA ASP A 193 -18.10 -5.48 -1.92
C ASP A 193 -17.53 -4.29 -1.13
N TYR A 194 -17.71 -3.10 -1.68
CA TYR A 194 -17.34 -1.85 -1.04
C TYR A 194 -18.53 -1.13 -0.39
N THR A 195 -19.73 -1.64 -0.56
CA THR A 195 -20.97 -0.97 -0.18
C THR A 195 -21.50 -1.44 1.17
N SER A 196 -21.15 -2.65 1.59
CA SER A 196 -21.52 -3.23 2.89
C SER A 196 -20.69 -2.71 4.05
N THR A 197 -19.53 -2.07 3.77
CA THR A 197 -18.72 -1.42 4.78
C THR A 197 -18.82 0.10 4.58
N LYS A 198 -19.38 0.83 5.56
CA LYS A 198 -19.32 2.30 5.60
C LYS A 198 -17.90 2.76 5.24
N PRO A 199 -17.73 3.77 4.36
CA PRO A 199 -16.48 4.51 4.28
C PRO A 199 -16.12 4.93 5.71
N ALA A 200 -14.87 4.82 6.07
CA ALA A 200 -14.40 5.42 7.31
C ALA A 200 -14.57 6.94 7.19
N THR A 201 -15.78 7.43 7.48
CA THR A 201 -16.02 8.85 7.65
C THR A 201 -15.15 9.27 8.82
N THR A 202 -14.19 10.12 8.57
CA THR A 202 -13.49 10.87 9.60
C THR A 202 -14.51 11.74 10.32
N LYS A 203 -15.18 11.17 11.35
CA LYS A 203 -15.72 11.99 12.41
C LYS A 203 -14.53 12.59 13.19
N PRO A 204 -14.66 13.81 13.71
CA PRO A 204 -13.65 14.33 14.62
C PRO A 204 -13.44 13.27 15.71
N VAL A 205 -12.18 13.00 16.03
CA VAL A 205 -11.77 11.96 16.97
C VAL A 205 -12.42 12.22 18.32
N THR A 206 -13.55 11.56 18.56
CA THR A 206 -14.03 11.32 19.91
C THR A 206 -13.37 10.02 20.38
N LYS A 207 -12.65 10.11 21.51
CA LYS A 207 -12.02 9.09 22.34
C LYS A 207 -12.03 7.65 21.78
N PRO A 208 -10.88 6.98 21.64
CA PRO A 208 -10.78 5.60 21.16
C PRO A 208 -11.43 4.64 22.15
N SER A 209 -12.57 4.09 21.79
CA SER A 209 -13.20 2.98 22.48
C SER A 209 -12.88 1.69 21.72
N ASN A 210 -11.79 1.07 22.04
CA ASN A 210 -11.38 -0.33 21.99
C ASN A 210 -9.86 -0.43 21.97
N VAL A 211 -9.24 -0.02 23.07
CA VAL A 211 -7.83 -0.28 23.33
C VAL A 211 -7.72 -1.69 23.86
N LYS A 212 -7.27 -2.65 23.05
CA LYS A 212 -6.91 -3.97 23.54
C LYS A 212 -5.65 -3.88 24.38
N LYS A 213 -5.71 -4.30 25.64
CA LYS A 213 -4.53 -4.45 26.48
C LYS A 213 -3.68 -5.61 25.92
N THR A 214 -2.41 -5.36 25.69
CA THR A 214 -1.46 -6.35 25.13
C THR A 214 -0.12 -6.13 25.82
N ASP A 215 0.66 -7.18 26.01
CA ASP A 215 2.03 -7.06 26.48
C ASP A 215 2.93 -7.91 25.57
N TYR A 216 3.49 -7.30 24.54
CA TYR A 216 4.47 -7.93 23.67
C TYR A 216 5.54 -6.94 23.25
N SER A 217 6.73 -7.43 22.94
CA SER A 217 7.84 -6.60 22.52
C SER A 217 7.94 -6.52 21.01
N VAL A 218 8.28 -5.34 20.51
CA VAL A 218 8.59 -5.08 19.10
C VAL A 218 9.95 -4.41 18.97
N LYS A 219 10.63 -4.68 17.86
CA LYS A 219 11.89 -4.06 17.48
C LYS A 219 11.65 -3.08 16.34
N VAL A 220 12.12 -1.85 16.46
CA VAL A 220 12.05 -0.84 15.39
C VAL A 220 12.90 -1.29 14.19
N THR A 221 12.30 -1.31 12.99
CA THR A 221 12.95 -1.73 11.74
C THR A 221 13.26 -0.56 10.80
N ALA A 222 12.62 0.60 11.02
CA ALA A 222 12.83 1.79 10.19
C ALA A 222 14.26 2.35 10.38
N GLN A 223 15.06 2.39 9.32
CA GLN A 223 16.44 2.89 9.33
C GLN A 223 16.53 4.37 9.74
N ALA A 224 15.59 5.20 9.29
CA ALA A 224 15.49 6.61 9.64
C ALA A 224 14.98 6.85 11.09
N GLY A 225 14.70 5.77 11.85
CA GLY A 225 14.08 5.85 13.18
C GLY A 225 12.55 5.87 13.09
N LEU A 226 11.91 5.81 14.27
CA LEU A 226 10.46 5.71 14.42
C LEU A 226 9.95 6.73 15.44
N ASN A 227 9.07 7.63 15.03
CA ASN A 227 8.49 8.64 15.90
C ASN A 227 7.53 8.01 16.93
N VAL A 228 7.67 8.45 18.17
CA VAL A 228 6.69 8.25 19.24
C VAL A 228 5.80 9.49 19.31
N ARG A 229 4.49 9.31 19.25
CA ARG A 229 3.52 10.41 19.15
C ARG A 229 2.53 10.42 20.32
N LYS A 230 1.94 11.58 20.60
CA LYS A 230 0.97 11.74 21.69
C LYS A 230 -0.32 10.93 21.51
N GLY A 231 -0.61 10.44 20.30
CA GLY A 231 -1.79 9.63 19.98
C GLY A 231 -1.53 8.65 18.86
N ALA A 232 -2.46 7.73 18.65
CA ALA A 232 -2.42 6.68 17.65
C ALA A 232 -2.74 7.24 16.25
N GLY A 233 -1.79 7.93 15.62
CA GLY A 233 -1.95 8.54 14.30
C GLY A 233 -0.80 9.50 13.96
N THR A 234 -0.61 9.76 12.66
CA THR A 234 0.44 10.67 12.17
C THR A 234 0.13 12.15 12.41
N ASN A 235 -1.13 12.48 12.67
CA ASN A 235 -1.62 13.82 13.00
C ASN A 235 -1.32 14.24 14.44
N TYR A 236 -0.87 13.34 15.30
CA TYR A 236 -0.46 13.69 16.66
C TYR A 236 0.99 14.16 16.72
N SER A 237 1.25 15.14 17.59
CA SER A 237 2.59 15.69 17.79
C SER A 237 3.58 14.60 18.24
N ILE A 238 4.83 14.76 17.79
CA ILE A 238 5.94 13.87 18.13
C ILE A 238 6.40 14.18 19.55
N ILE A 239 6.58 13.14 20.37
CA ILE A 239 7.17 13.21 21.70
C ILE A 239 8.68 13.01 21.60
N THR A 240 9.11 12.00 20.87
CA THR A 240 10.51 11.61 20.65
C THR A 240 10.61 10.67 19.42
N ALA A 241 11.83 10.29 19.05
CA ALA A 241 12.08 9.30 18.01
C ALA A 241 12.94 8.15 18.55
N LEU A 242 12.63 6.93 18.14
CA LEU A 242 13.37 5.72 18.47
C LEU A 242 14.31 5.35 17.31
N LYS A 243 15.54 5.01 17.63
CA LYS A 243 16.51 4.54 16.61
C LYS A 243 16.14 3.15 16.10
N CYS A 244 16.53 2.84 14.87
CA CYS A 244 16.45 1.48 14.32
C CYS A 244 17.12 0.48 15.30
N GLY A 245 16.50 -0.68 15.46
CA GLY A 245 16.98 -1.70 16.40
C GLY A 245 16.47 -1.56 17.83
N THR A 246 15.87 -0.41 18.22
CA THR A 246 15.29 -0.23 19.56
C THR A 246 14.17 -1.22 19.81
N VAL A 247 14.23 -1.93 20.95
CA VAL A 247 13.16 -2.84 21.38
C VAL A 247 12.30 -2.13 22.42
N VAL A 248 10.99 -2.20 22.22
CA VAL A 248 10.01 -1.59 23.14
C VAL A 248 8.83 -2.52 23.38
N THR A 249 8.22 -2.40 24.56
CA THR A 249 7.01 -3.18 24.91
C THR A 249 5.77 -2.37 24.53
N VAL A 250 4.88 -3.00 23.78
CA VAL A 250 3.56 -2.48 23.42
C VAL A 250 2.55 -3.01 24.42
N SER A 251 1.95 -2.10 25.20
CA SER A 251 0.97 -2.45 26.23
C SER A 251 -0.48 -2.22 25.85
N LYS A 252 -0.72 -1.50 24.74
CA LYS A 252 -2.05 -1.26 24.17
C LYS A 252 -1.93 -1.12 22.67
N VAL A 253 -2.96 -1.54 21.93
CA VAL A 253 -3.03 -1.40 20.46
C VAL A 253 -4.31 -0.67 20.08
N SER A 254 -4.20 0.27 19.15
CA SER A 254 -5.32 0.97 18.52
C SER A 254 -5.06 1.04 17.02
N GLY A 255 -5.82 0.24 16.23
CA GLY A 255 -5.52 0.06 14.81
C GLY A 255 -4.10 -0.47 14.64
N ASN A 256 -3.32 0.22 13.80
CA ASN A 256 -1.91 -0.13 13.54
C ASN A 256 -0.89 0.63 14.42
N TRP A 257 -1.34 1.12 15.59
CA TRP A 257 -0.52 1.86 16.54
C TRP A 257 -0.38 1.12 17.86
N GLY A 258 0.85 1.02 18.35
CA GLY A 258 1.20 0.42 19.63
C GLY A 258 1.57 1.49 20.66
N TYR A 259 0.96 1.45 21.85
CA TYR A 259 1.32 2.33 22.95
C TYR A 259 2.54 1.81 23.68
N VAL A 260 3.53 2.65 23.83
CA VAL A 260 4.81 2.36 24.50
C VAL A 260 4.86 3.16 25.79
N GLY A 261 4.53 2.50 26.91
CA GLY A 261 4.43 3.14 28.22
C GLY A 261 5.71 3.84 28.66
N LYS A 262 6.88 3.29 28.36
CA LYS A 262 8.19 3.90 28.66
C LYS A 262 8.34 5.32 28.11
N TYR A 263 7.70 5.63 26.98
CA TYR A 263 7.78 6.95 26.34
C TYR A 263 6.48 7.73 26.42
N GLY A 264 5.44 7.18 27.04
CA GLY A 264 4.14 7.83 27.19
C GLY A 264 3.43 8.11 25.86
N GLY A 265 3.70 7.32 24.81
CA GLY A 265 3.21 7.61 23.49
C GLY A 265 3.02 6.39 22.59
N TRP A 266 2.64 6.65 21.35
CA TRP A 266 2.25 5.67 20.35
C TRP A 266 3.28 5.60 19.20
N ILE A 267 3.57 4.40 18.76
CA ILE A 267 4.41 4.11 17.58
C ILE A 267 3.59 3.40 16.52
N CYS A 268 3.90 3.62 15.25
CA CYS A 268 3.30 2.88 14.14
C CYS A 268 3.94 1.48 14.05
N LEU A 269 3.12 0.44 14.13
CA LEU A 269 3.57 -0.96 14.17
C LEU A 269 4.09 -1.47 12.81
N ASP A 270 3.75 -0.81 11.70
CA ASP A 270 4.27 -1.12 10.36
C ASP A 270 5.81 -0.99 10.27
N TYR A 271 6.39 -0.18 11.13
CA TYR A 271 7.83 0.07 11.20
C TYR A 271 8.50 -0.72 12.31
N THR A 272 7.89 -1.84 12.71
CA THR A 272 8.40 -2.72 13.76
C THR A 272 8.26 -4.19 13.38
N ALA A 273 9.12 -5.03 13.92
CA ALA A 273 8.99 -6.49 13.89
C ALA A 273 8.67 -7.00 15.29
N LYS A 274 7.73 -7.95 15.42
CA LYS A 274 7.47 -8.61 16.69
C LYS A 274 8.73 -9.32 17.18
N VAL A 275 9.10 -9.07 18.42
CA VAL A 275 10.10 -9.87 19.12
C VAL A 275 9.32 -11.00 19.79
N SER A 276 9.46 -12.23 19.29
CA SER A 276 8.89 -13.41 19.96
C SER A 276 9.54 -13.53 21.34
N THR A 277 8.79 -13.21 22.39
CA THR A 277 9.13 -13.64 23.74
C THR A 277 8.79 -15.11 23.85
N THR A 278 9.64 -15.96 23.29
CA THR A 278 9.66 -17.36 23.70
C THR A 278 10.31 -17.38 25.07
N SER A 279 9.56 -17.85 26.05
CA SER A 279 10.02 -18.25 27.37
C SER A 279 11.41 -18.87 27.29
N THR A 280 12.25 -18.53 28.27
CA THR A 280 13.50 -19.19 28.60
C THR A 280 13.73 -20.53 27.93
N VAL A 281 14.24 -20.52 26.71
CA VAL A 281 14.92 -21.67 26.15
C VAL A 281 16.40 -21.47 26.51
N LYS A 282 16.97 -22.39 27.29
CA LYS A 282 18.41 -22.59 27.41
C LYS A 282 19.02 -22.35 26.04
N SER A 283 19.94 -21.38 25.92
CA SER A 283 20.65 -21.16 24.67
C SER A 283 21.49 -22.42 24.40
N ASP A 284 20.98 -23.28 23.54
CA ASP A 284 21.83 -24.33 22.98
C ASP A 284 22.94 -23.65 22.21
N LYS A 285 24.15 -23.75 22.74
CA LYS A 285 25.35 -23.25 22.12
C LYS A 285 25.54 -23.98 20.80
N VAL A 286 25.40 -23.29 19.67
CA VAL A 286 25.64 -23.86 18.34
C VAL A 286 27.11 -23.68 17.98
N TYR A 287 27.77 -24.78 17.60
CA TYR A 287 29.15 -24.76 17.18
C TYR A 287 29.28 -25.17 15.72
N TYR A 288 30.16 -24.50 15.02
CA TYR A 288 30.62 -24.83 13.67
C TYR A 288 32.06 -25.33 13.71
N THR A 289 32.34 -26.41 12.98
CA THR A 289 33.73 -26.89 12.82
C THR A 289 34.31 -26.33 11.53
N VAL A 290 35.39 -25.56 11.64
CA VAL A 290 36.10 -24.91 10.54
C VAL A 290 36.55 -25.95 9.53
N LYS A 291 36.30 -25.68 8.26
CA LYS A 291 36.75 -26.49 7.12
C LYS A 291 37.86 -25.77 6.35
N SER A 292 38.58 -26.49 5.47
CA SER A 292 39.57 -25.89 4.58
C SER A 292 38.92 -24.82 3.71
N GLY A 293 39.54 -23.63 3.65
CA GLY A 293 39.05 -22.47 2.91
C GLY A 293 38.05 -21.55 3.65
N ASP A 294 37.65 -21.91 4.88
CA ASP A 294 36.82 -21.04 5.67
C ASP A 294 37.54 -19.81 6.21
N THR A 295 36.78 -18.71 6.30
CA THR A 295 37.18 -17.50 7.01
C THR A 295 36.15 -17.11 8.05
N LEU A 296 36.55 -16.34 9.07
CA LEU A 296 35.56 -15.82 10.04
C LEU A 296 34.48 -14.97 9.38
N SER A 297 34.78 -14.25 8.29
CA SER A 297 33.83 -13.48 7.53
C SER A 297 32.78 -14.38 6.85
N TYR A 298 33.22 -15.47 6.24
CA TYR A 298 32.32 -16.45 5.63
C TYR A 298 31.42 -17.15 6.68
N ILE A 299 32.02 -17.56 7.80
CA ILE A 299 31.25 -18.18 8.91
C ILE A 299 30.24 -17.18 9.51
N ALA A 300 30.64 -15.92 9.70
CA ALA A 300 29.75 -14.87 10.17
C ALA A 300 28.55 -14.65 9.22
N TYR A 301 28.81 -14.56 7.92
CA TYR A 301 27.76 -14.46 6.89
C TYR A 301 26.81 -15.65 6.94
N ARG A 302 27.34 -16.88 6.94
CA ARG A 302 26.57 -18.11 6.94
C ARG A 302 25.61 -18.25 8.15
N TYR A 303 26.03 -17.76 9.30
CA TYR A 303 25.25 -17.86 10.56
C TYR A 303 24.59 -16.53 10.95
N SER A 304 24.47 -15.58 10.03
CA SER A 304 23.81 -14.28 10.24
C SER A 304 24.30 -13.55 11.49
N THR A 305 25.62 -13.55 11.69
CA THR A 305 26.31 -12.90 12.80
C THR A 305 27.42 -11.99 12.26
N THR A 306 28.24 -11.42 13.15
CA THR A 306 29.38 -10.58 12.76
C THR A 306 30.71 -11.22 13.17
N VAL A 307 31.80 -10.88 12.49
CA VAL A 307 33.13 -11.33 12.84
C VAL A 307 33.46 -10.96 14.29
N ASP A 308 33.16 -9.72 14.70
CA ASP A 308 33.41 -9.25 16.07
C ASP A 308 32.62 -10.07 17.11
N LYS A 309 31.41 -10.50 16.77
CA LYS A 309 30.63 -11.40 17.65
C LYS A 309 31.24 -12.77 17.75
N LEU A 310 31.74 -13.36 16.64
CA LEU A 310 32.46 -14.66 16.66
C LEU A 310 33.76 -14.57 17.46
N VAL A 311 34.54 -13.50 17.26
CA VAL A 311 35.76 -13.24 18.03
C VAL A 311 35.46 -13.17 19.53
N SER A 312 34.47 -12.40 19.92
CA SER A 312 34.06 -12.25 21.33
C SER A 312 33.54 -13.56 21.95
N LEU A 313 32.66 -14.30 21.22
CA LEU A 313 32.08 -15.56 21.71
C LEU A 313 33.13 -16.68 21.92
N ASN A 314 34.25 -16.61 21.20
CA ASN A 314 35.24 -17.67 21.13
C ASN A 314 36.61 -17.25 21.67
N ASN A 315 36.77 -16.04 22.21
CA ASN A 315 38.02 -15.48 22.70
C ASN A 315 39.14 -15.58 21.65
N ILE A 316 38.82 -15.33 20.37
CA ILE A 316 39.79 -15.41 19.27
C ILE A 316 40.72 -14.19 19.36
N LYS A 317 42.01 -14.43 19.55
CA LYS A 317 43.03 -13.37 19.71
C LYS A 317 43.43 -12.72 18.38
N ASN A 318 43.46 -13.51 17.31
CA ASN A 318 43.76 -13.02 15.97
C ASN A 318 42.61 -13.35 15.05
N ARG A 319 41.90 -12.34 14.59
CA ARG A 319 40.71 -12.45 13.73
C ARG A 319 40.99 -13.02 12.33
N ASP A 320 42.23 -12.96 11.90
CA ASP A 320 42.64 -13.43 10.58
C ASP A 320 43.22 -14.87 10.61
N LEU A 321 43.17 -15.54 11.80
CA LEU A 321 43.73 -16.86 11.97
C LEU A 321 42.76 -17.82 12.65
N ILE A 322 42.24 -18.77 11.88
CA ILE A 322 41.46 -19.92 12.35
C ILE A 322 42.01 -21.20 11.74
N TYR A 323 41.82 -22.32 12.39
CA TYR A 323 42.39 -23.59 12.00
C TYR A 323 41.32 -24.59 11.56
N VAL A 324 41.62 -25.39 10.55
CA VAL A 324 40.73 -26.50 10.13
C VAL A 324 40.53 -27.44 11.33
N GLY A 325 39.27 -27.82 11.59
CA GLY A 325 38.90 -28.59 12.75
C GLY A 325 38.58 -27.78 14.01
N GLN A 326 38.88 -26.49 14.06
CA GLN A 326 38.54 -25.60 15.17
C GLN A 326 37.04 -25.51 15.33
N LYS A 327 36.52 -25.70 16.55
CA LYS A 327 35.12 -25.50 16.87
C LYS A 327 34.86 -24.04 17.24
N ILE A 328 34.06 -23.35 16.43
CA ILE A 328 33.69 -21.96 16.65
C ILE A 328 32.23 -21.92 17.08
N ARG A 329 31.96 -21.34 18.24
CA ARG A 329 30.58 -21.05 18.69
C ARG A 329 30.01 -19.94 17.81
N VAL A 330 28.89 -20.23 17.14
CA VAL A 330 28.25 -19.32 16.19
C VAL A 330 26.93 -18.73 16.71
N LYS A 331 26.48 -19.24 17.88
CA LYS A 331 25.24 -18.75 18.54
C LYS A 331 25.34 -18.88 20.06
#